data_e3fc7ff407adb2b4a343164af4f01005
#
_entry.id   e3fc7ff407adb2b4a343164af4f01005
#
_cell.length_a   1.000
_cell.length_b   1.000
_cell.length_c   1.000
_cell.angle_alpha   90.00
_cell.angle_beta   90.00
_cell.angle_gamma   90.00
#
_symmetry.space_group_name_H-M   'P 1'
#
loop_
_entity.id
_entity.type
_entity.pdbx_description
1 polymer ?
#
loop_
_entity_poly.entity_id
_entity_poly.type
_entity_poly.pdbx_seq_one_letter_code
_entity_poly.pdbx_strand_id
1 'polypeptide(L)'
;MTNGPLIVQSDKTLLLEVDHPDATACRMAIAPFAELERSPEHMHTYRLTPLGLWNARAAGHDAESVVDALLRFSRYPVPHSLLVDVAETMDRYGRLQLLNDPAHGLVLRGLDRAVLVEVAKSKKLAGMLGAQLDADTIAVHGSERGHLKQVLLKLGWPAEDLAGYVDGEAHPIALREDGWHLRSYQREAVEHFTAGGSGVVVLPCGAGKTLVGAAAMADVSATTLILVTNTVAGRQWRRELLARTTLTEDEIGEYSGERKEIRPVTIATYQVLTTRRNGTFPHLNVFDARDWGLIVYDEVHLLPAPMFRFTADLQARRRLGLTATLVREDGKEGDVFSLIGPKRYDAPWKDIESQGWIAPADCTEVRVTLPDRDRLAYAAAEPEEKYKFAATADAKLPVIKALIERHGDEQVLVIGAYLEQLHDIGRFLDEEGVPAPIVHGGTTTKERERLFDAFRAGELRALILSKVGNFSIDLPEAAVAVQVSGTFGSRQEEAQRLGRVLRPKGDGRQAHFYTVVSRDTIDTEYAAHRQRFLAEQGYAYTIVDADDVLTEPPAAG
;
A
#
# COMPACT_ATOMS: atom_id res chain seq x y z
N MET A 1 4.98 36.75 -11.20
CA MET A 1 5.53 35.43 -10.89
C MET A 1 4.86 34.96 -9.63
N THR A 2 4.14 33.88 -9.68
CA THR A 2 3.54 33.24 -8.50
C THR A 2 4.70 32.66 -7.68
N ASN A 3 4.74 32.94 -6.36
CA ASN A 3 5.77 32.38 -5.49
C ASN A 3 5.34 30.99 -5.03
N GLY A 4 5.01 30.09 -5.97
CA GLY A 4 4.52 28.75 -5.64
C GLY A 4 5.63 27.76 -5.25
N PRO A 5 5.28 26.69 -4.52
CA PRO A 5 6.24 25.68 -4.08
C PRO A 5 6.67 24.71 -5.20
N LEU A 6 5.99 24.70 -6.35
CA LEU A 6 6.16 23.71 -7.40
C LEU A 6 6.99 24.24 -8.58
N ILE A 7 7.89 23.42 -9.06
CA ILE A 7 8.62 23.64 -10.34
C ILE A 7 8.22 22.52 -11.28
N VAL A 8 7.57 22.88 -12.38
CA VAL A 8 7.07 21.92 -13.38
C VAL A 8 8.04 21.89 -14.56
N GLN A 9 8.61 20.73 -14.86
CA GLN A 9 9.58 20.52 -15.93
C GLN A 9 8.92 19.86 -17.15
N SER A 10 9.48 20.11 -18.33
CA SER A 10 8.95 19.60 -19.61
C SER A 10 9.00 18.07 -19.76
N ASP A 11 9.86 17.41 -19.00
CA ASP A 11 10.01 15.94 -18.96
C ASP A 11 9.02 15.22 -18.04
N LYS A 12 7.97 15.94 -17.57
CA LYS A 12 6.94 15.45 -16.63
C LYS A 12 7.43 15.30 -15.19
N THR A 13 8.57 15.85 -14.86
CA THR A 13 9.08 15.93 -13.48
C THR A 13 8.50 17.16 -12.78
N LEU A 14 8.03 16.98 -11.56
CA LEU A 14 7.56 18.02 -10.68
C LEU A 14 8.48 18.08 -9.45
N LEU A 15 9.05 19.26 -9.16
CA LEU A 15 9.87 19.47 -7.97
C LEU A 15 9.07 20.31 -6.97
N LEU A 16 8.83 19.76 -5.79
CA LEU A 16 8.10 20.43 -4.70
C LEU A 16 9.07 20.83 -3.59
N GLU A 17 9.16 22.12 -3.31
CA GLU A 17 9.88 22.66 -2.16
C GLU A 17 9.10 22.41 -0.86
N VAL A 18 9.64 21.56 0.01
CA VAL A 18 8.93 21.04 1.19
C VAL A 18 8.73 22.11 2.27
N ASP A 19 9.69 23.02 2.40
CA ASP A 19 9.70 24.07 3.42
C ASP A 19 8.82 25.29 3.06
N HIS A 20 8.21 25.28 1.87
CA HIS A 20 7.35 26.37 1.44
C HIS A 20 6.02 26.35 2.21
N PRO A 21 5.44 27.51 2.62
CA PRO A 21 4.17 27.58 3.36
C PRO A 21 3.01 26.84 2.69
N ASP A 22 2.94 26.84 1.35
CA ASP A 22 1.90 26.17 0.57
C ASP A 22 2.26 24.73 0.18
N ALA A 23 3.37 24.16 0.66
CA ALA A 23 3.84 22.84 0.26
C ALA A 23 2.81 21.73 0.54
N THR A 24 2.17 21.77 1.71
CA THR A 24 1.13 20.79 2.09
C THR A 24 -0.08 20.91 1.16
N ALA A 25 -0.58 22.10 0.90
CA ALA A 25 -1.70 22.32 -0.01
C ALA A 25 -1.38 21.88 -1.45
N CYS A 26 -0.16 22.16 -1.91
CA CYS A 26 0.32 21.71 -3.22
C CYS A 26 0.39 20.19 -3.30
N ARG A 27 0.97 19.55 -2.29
CA ARG A 27 1.08 18.07 -2.21
C ARG A 27 -0.29 17.41 -2.29
N MET A 28 -1.25 17.90 -1.52
CA MET A 28 -2.63 17.39 -1.55
C MET A 28 -3.27 17.55 -2.93
N ALA A 29 -3.01 18.66 -3.61
CA ALA A 29 -3.55 18.91 -4.95
C ALA A 29 -2.95 18.03 -6.04
N ILE A 30 -1.65 17.66 -5.94
CA ILE A 30 -0.97 16.86 -6.97
C ILE A 30 -0.98 15.35 -6.69
N ALA A 31 -1.20 14.92 -5.42
CA ALA A 31 -1.20 13.52 -5.02
C ALA A 31 -2.15 12.61 -5.82
N PRO A 32 -3.35 13.05 -6.28
CA PRO A 32 -4.22 12.22 -7.09
C PRO A 32 -3.63 11.76 -8.41
N PHE A 33 -2.71 12.54 -9.02
CA PHE A 33 -2.24 12.32 -10.39
C PHE A 33 -0.71 12.29 -10.56
N ALA A 34 0.06 12.63 -9.52
CA ALA A 34 1.51 12.64 -9.57
C ALA A 34 2.10 11.59 -8.61
N GLU A 35 3.06 10.82 -9.11
CA GLU A 35 3.75 9.78 -8.35
C GLU A 35 5.05 10.32 -7.76
N LEU A 36 5.26 10.14 -6.45
CA LEU A 36 6.48 10.55 -5.79
C LEU A 36 7.64 9.61 -6.20
N GLU A 37 8.72 10.16 -6.75
CA GLU A 37 9.92 9.41 -7.13
C GLU A 37 11.03 9.51 -6.09
N ARG A 38 11.26 10.72 -5.56
CA ARG A 38 12.31 11.00 -4.57
C ARG A 38 11.81 11.99 -3.53
N SER A 39 12.27 11.83 -2.31
CA SER A 39 11.87 12.66 -1.17
C SER A 39 13.05 13.15 -0.33
N PRO A 40 14.06 13.84 -0.91
CA PRO A 40 15.09 14.51 -0.13
C PRO A 40 14.46 15.56 0.79
N GLU A 41 15.18 15.93 1.86
CA GLU A 41 14.71 16.78 2.96
C GLU A 41 14.00 18.08 2.52
N HIS A 42 14.54 18.78 1.51
CA HIS A 42 14.04 20.09 1.11
C HIS A 42 13.28 20.11 -0.24
N MET A 43 13.42 19.07 -1.05
CA MET A 43 12.88 19.06 -2.40
C MET A 43 12.35 17.67 -2.77
N HIS A 44 11.04 17.50 -2.85
CA HIS A 44 10.44 16.26 -3.33
C HIS A 44 10.32 16.25 -4.85
N THR A 45 10.62 15.12 -5.46
CA THR A 45 10.49 14.90 -6.90
C THR A 45 9.29 14.01 -7.17
N TYR A 46 8.34 14.53 -7.94
CA TYR A 46 7.19 13.78 -8.43
C TYR A 46 7.28 13.61 -9.94
N ARG A 47 6.57 12.62 -10.46
CA ARG A 47 6.43 12.36 -11.87
C ARG A 47 4.97 12.23 -12.27
N LEU A 48 4.64 12.84 -13.43
CA LEU A 48 3.37 12.60 -14.10
C LEU A 48 3.50 11.35 -14.96
N THR A 49 2.81 10.29 -14.58
CA THR A 49 2.76 9.05 -15.36
C THR A 49 1.41 8.90 -16.06
N PRO A 50 1.33 8.20 -17.20
CA PRO A 50 0.04 7.91 -17.81
C PRO A 50 -0.90 7.19 -16.86
N LEU A 51 -0.40 6.23 -16.07
CA LEU A 51 -1.19 5.47 -15.11
C LEU A 51 -1.74 6.36 -13.99
N GLY A 52 -0.94 7.28 -13.44
CA GLY A 52 -1.36 8.26 -12.45
C GLY A 52 -2.49 9.16 -12.98
N LEU A 53 -2.33 9.66 -14.20
CA LEU A 53 -3.33 10.49 -14.87
C LEU A 53 -4.64 9.74 -15.17
N TRP A 54 -4.56 8.46 -15.58
CA TRP A 54 -5.75 7.63 -15.80
C TRP A 54 -6.46 7.27 -14.50
N ASN A 55 -5.70 7.01 -13.42
CA ASN A 55 -6.28 6.82 -12.08
C ASN A 55 -7.02 8.07 -11.60
N ALA A 56 -6.45 9.25 -11.80
CA ALA A 56 -7.10 10.52 -11.48
C ALA A 56 -8.40 10.69 -12.28
N ARG A 57 -8.36 10.42 -13.60
CA ARG A 57 -9.55 10.49 -14.46
C ARG A 57 -10.65 9.52 -14.00
N ALA A 58 -10.29 8.28 -13.68
CA ALA A 58 -11.23 7.28 -13.19
C ALA A 58 -11.80 7.61 -11.81
N ALA A 59 -11.07 8.39 -11.00
CA ALA A 59 -11.52 8.91 -9.71
C ALA A 59 -12.39 10.19 -9.82
N GLY A 60 -12.62 10.68 -11.06
CA GLY A 60 -13.50 11.83 -11.30
C GLY A 60 -12.79 13.16 -11.49
N HIS A 61 -11.44 13.21 -11.44
CA HIS A 61 -10.70 14.41 -11.78
C HIS A 61 -10.70 14.61 -13.30
N ASP A 62 -11.00 15.81 -13.75
CA ASP A 62 -10.86 16.18 -15.16
C ASP A 62 -9.49 16.80 -15.46
N ALA A 63 -9.18 16.94 -16.75
CA ALA A 63 -7.93 17.53 -17.18
C ALA A 63 -7.79 19.00 -16.77
N GLU A 64 -8.91 19.73 -16.68
CA GLU A 64 -8.94 21.13 -16.26
C GLU A 64 -8.48 21.28 -14.80
N SER A 65 -9.01 20.47 -13.90
CA SER A 65 -8.62 20.47 -12.48
C SER A 65 -7.14 20.12 -12.27
N VAL A 66 -6.58 19.19 -13.07
CA VAL A 66 -5.16 18.83 -13.02
C VAL A 66 -4.29 19.97 -13.54
N VAL A 67 -4.65 20.57 -14.66
CA VAL A 67 -3.97 21.73 -15.24
C VAL A 67 -4.00 22.92 -14.28
N ASP A 68 -5.16 23.21 -13.70
CA ASP A 68 -5.33 24.28 -12.72
C ASP A 68 -4.44 24.08 -11.47
N ALA A 69 -4.33 22.86 -10.97
CA ALA A 69 -3.44 22.54 -9.87
C ALA A 69 -1.96 22.84 -10.23
N LEU A 70 -1.51 22.42 -11.42
CA LEU A 70 -0.15 22.68 -11.89
C LEU A 70 0.11 24.17 -12.05
N LEU A 71 -0.82 24.93 -12.64
CA LEU A 71 -0.70 26.36 -12.85
C LEU A 71 -0.72 27.16 -11.53
N ARG A 72 -1.61 26.78 -10.61
CA ARG A 72 -1.81 27.46 -9.32
C ARG A 72 -0.56 27.40 -8.43
N PHE A 73 0.07 26.23 -8.36
CA PHE A 73 1.20 26.00 -7.45
C PHE A 73 2.57 26.19 -8.09
N SER A 74 2.64 26.37 -9.41
CA SER A 74 3.91 26.53 -10.11
C SER A 74 4.58 27.88 -9.80
N ARG A 75 5.89 27.84 -9.54
CA ARG A 75 6.75 29.02 -9.37
C ARG A 75 7.04 29.71 -10.70
N TYR A 76 7.17 28.92 -11.76
CA TYR A 76 7.53 29.38 -13.10
C TYR A 76 6.42 29.05 -14.09
N PRO A 77 6.41 29.69 -15.27
CA PRO A 77 5.46 29.30 -16.32
C PRO A 77 5.54 27.80 -16.64
N VAL A 78 4.42 27.12 -16.61
CA VAL A 78 4.34 25.69 -16.94
C VAL A 78 4.50 25.53 -18.45
N PRO A 79 5.33 24.58 -18.93
CA PRO A 79 5.48 24.35 -20.37
C PRO A 79 4.14 24.01 -21.02
N HIS A 80 3.76 24.76 -22.06
CA HIS A 80 2.46 24.56 -22.74
C HIS A 80 2.33 23.15 -23.33
N SER A 81 3.41 22.59 -23.88
CA SER A 81 3.42 21.23 -24.40
C SER A 81 3.09 20.18 -23.35
N LEU A 82 3.50 20.40 -22.09
CA LEU A 82 3.17 19.51 -20.98
C LEU A 82 1.68 19.56 -20.65
N LEU A 83 1.08 20.75 -20.62
CA LEU A 83 -0.35 20.90 -20.35
C LEU A 83 -1.21 20.20 -21.39
N VAL A 84 -0.83 20.31 -22.67
CA VAL A 84 -1.49 19.61 -23.78
C VAL A 84 -1.34 18.10 -23.62
N ASP A 85 -0.14 17.60 -23.33
CA ASP A 85 0.12 16.17 -23.17
C ASP A 85 -0.62 15.57 -21.96
N VAL A 86 -0.74 16.31 -20.87
CA VAL A 86 -1.56 15.90 -19.69
C VAL A 86 -3.01 15.75 -20.09
N ALA A 87 -3.58 16.76 -20.75
CA ALA A 87 -4.96 16.74 -21.20
C ALA A 87 -5.24 15.58 -22.18
N GLU A 88 -4.37 15.40 -23.20
CA GLU A 88 -4.48 14.31 -24.15
C GLU A 88 -4.35 12.93 -23.50
N THR A 89 -3.43 12.79 -22.53
CA THR A 89 -3.24 11.52 -21.81
C THR A 89 -4.48 11.18 -20.99
N MET A 90 -5.03 12.13 -20.25
CA MET A 90 -6.25 11.93 -19.45
C MET A 90 -7.46 11.60 -20.33
N ASP A 91 -7.59 12.27 -21.46
CA ASP A 91 -8.68 12.06 -22.41
C ASP A 91 -8.68 10.68 -23.07
N ARG A 92 -7.57 9.96 -23.04
CA ARG A 92 -7.53 8.58 -23.57
C ARG A 92 -8.35 7.62 -22.75
N TYR A 93 -8.45 7.82 -21.43
CA TYR A 93 -9.33 7.01 -20.57
C TYR A 93 -10.80 7.33 -20.85
N GLY A 94 -11.59 6.30 -21.14
CA GLY A 94 -13.01 6.42 -21.46
C GLY A 94 -13.31 6.61 -22.97
N ARG A 95 -12.30 6.85 -23.83
CA ARG A 95 -12.52 6.85 -25.29
C ARG A 95 -12.88 5.45 -25.83
N LEU A 96 -12.39 4.41 -25.17
CA LEU A 96 -12.82 3.04 -25.38
C LEU A 96 -13.62 2.58 -24.17
N GLN A 97 -14.79 2.01 -24.39
CA GLN A 97 -15.70 1.54 -23.36
C GLN A 97 -16.06 0.08 -23.58
N LEU A 98 -16.00 -0.71 -22.52
CA LEU A 98 -16.54 -2.06 -22.49
C LEU A 98 -17.98 -1.99 -21.98
N LEU A 99 -18.90 -2.50 -22.76
CA LEU A 99 -20.33 -2.48 -22.48
C LEU A 99 -20.91 -3.90 -22.61
N ASN A 100 -22.04 -4.14 -21.97
CA ASN A 100 -22.81 -5.36 -22.17
C ASN A 100 -24.02 -5.03 -23.07
N ASP A 101 -23.94 -5.50 -24.32
CA ASP A 101 -25.03 -5.33 -25.30
C ASP A 101 -26.02 -6.49 -25.16
N PRO A 102 -27.35 -6.20 -25.09
CA PRO A 102 -28.36 -7.25 -24.91
C PRO A 102 -28.38 -8.33 -26.01
N ALA A 103 -27.99 -8.00 -27.23
CA ALA A 103 -28.03 -8.91 -28.37
C ALA A 103 -26.68 -9.61 -28.62
N HIS A 104 -25.57 -8.95 -28.29
CA HIS A 104 -24.22 -9.41 -28.68
C HIS A 104 -23.31 -9.72 -27.48
N GLY A 105 -23.78 -9.50 -26.23
CA GLY A 105 -22.98 -9.70 -25.03
C GLY A 105 -21.93 -8.61 -24.87
N LEU A 106 -20.69 -8.99 -24.52
CA LEU A 106 -19.61 -8.02 -24.30
C LEU A 106 -19.19 -7.36 -25.62
N VAL A 107 -19.14 -6.03 -25.62
CA VAL A 107 -18.70 -5.23 -26.77
C VAL A 107 -17.69 -4.16 -26.37
N LEU A 108 -16.80 -3.84 -27.29
CA LEU A 108 -15.89 -2.71 -27.22
C LEU A 108 -16.44 -1.59 -28.08
N ARG A 109 -16.79 -0.48 -27.47
CA ARG A 109 -17.29 0.72 -28.13
C ARG A 109 -16.21 1.81 -28.13
N GLY A 110 -15.96 2.41 -29.28
CA GLY A 110 -15.09 3.57 -29.41
C GLY A 110 -15.93 4.85 -29.51
N LEU A 111 -15.73 5.78 -28.58
CA LEU A 111 -16.28 7.14 -28.71
C LEU A 111 -15.56 7.93 -29.80
N ASP A 112 -14.37 7.50 -30.16
CA ASP A 112 -13.60 7.97 -31.32
C ASP A 112 -13.34 6.78 -32.26
N ARG A 113 -13.94 6.83 -33.44
CA ARG A 113 -13.82 5.80 -34.46
C ARG A 113 -12.38 5.58 -34.90
N ALA A 114 -11.56 6.62 -34.96
CA ALA A 114 -10.16 6.50 -35.38
C ALA A 114 -9.37 5.66 -34.38
N VAL A 115 -9.60 5.88 -33.09
CA VAL A 115 -9.00 5.08 -32.00
C VAL A 115 -9.45 3.63 -32.07
N LEU A 116 -10.74 3.37 -32.27
CA LEU A 116 -11.25 2.00 -32.37
C LEU A 116 -10.63 1.26 -33.57
N VAL A 117 -10.52 1.92 -34.72
CA VAL A 117 -9.87 1.35 -35.92
C VAL A 117 -8.39 1.11 -35.70
N GLU A 118 -7.71 2.01 -35.00
CA GLU A 118 -6.28 1.86 -34.65
C GLU A 118 -6.05 0.62 -33.80
N VAL A 119 -6.78 0.51 -32.70
CA VAL A 119 -6.60 -0.63 -31.77
C VAL A 119 -7.03 -1.95 -32.37
N ALA A 120 -8.10 -1.97 -33.19
CA ALA A 120 -8.60 -3.17 -33.86
C ALA A 120 -7.57 -3.76 -34.86
N LYS A 121 -6.70 -2.96 -35.42
CA LYS A 121 -5.61 -3.41 -36.30
C LYS A 121 -4.45 -4.07 -35.54
N SER A 122 -4.41 -3.96 -34.22
CA SER A 122 -3.34 -4.57 -33.43
C SER A 122 -3.42 -6.08 -33.45
N LYS A 123 -2.35 -6.74 -33.89
CA LYS A 123 -2.24 -8.20 -33.88
C LYS A 123 -2.40 -8.80 -32.47
N LYS A 124 -2.13 -8.01 -31.44
CA LYS A 124 -2.28 -8.45 -30.04
C LYS A 124 -3.74 -8.63 -29.63
N LEU A 125 -4.68 -8.02 -30.35
CA LEU A 125 -6.12 -8.08 -30.08
C LEU A 125 -6.86 -9.05 -31.00
N ALA A 126 -6.23 -9.60 -32.04
CA ALA A 126 -6.89 -10.38 -33.10
C ALA A 126 -7.68 -11.59 -32.59
N GLY A 127 -7.27 -12.22 -31.46
CA GLY A 127 -7.99 -13.36 -30.86
C GLY A 127 -9.03 -12.97 -29.82
N MET A 128 -9.12 -11.70 -29.45
CA MET A 128 -10.01 -11.20 -28.38
C MET A 128 -11.25 -10.51 -28.94
N LEU A 129 -11.12 -9.96 -30.16
CA LEU A 129 -12.17 -9.23 -30.86
C LEU A 129 -12.93 -10.17 -31.81
N GLY A 130 -14.26 -10.04 -31.82
CA GLY A 130 -15.15 -10.73 -32.71
C GLY A 130 -15.54 -9.89 -33.93
N ALA A 131 -16.78 -10.02 -34.40
CA ALA A 131 -17.30 -9.29 -35.54
C ALA A 131 -17.48 -7.79 -35.25
N GLN A 132 -17.22 -6.95 -36.24
CA GLN A 132 -17.61 -5.56 -36.20
C GLN A 132 -19.12 -5.46 -36.34
N LEU A 133 -19.81 -4.86 -35.38
CA LEU A 133 -21.25 -4.77 -35.31
C LEU A 133 -21.77 -3.52 -36.03
N ASP A 134 -21.08 -2.41 -35.84
CA ASP A 134 -21.35 -1.12 -36.49
C ASP A 134 -20.05 -0.28 -36.62
N ALA A 135 -20.16 1.00 -36.98
CA ALA A 135 -19.01 1.88 -37.19
C ALA A 135 -18.13 2.08 -35.94
N ASP A 136 -18.74 1.97 -34.75
CA ASP A 136 -18.15 2.36 -33.47
C ASP A 136 -18.10 1.21 -32.46
N THR A 137 -18.56 -0.01 -32.84
CA THR A 137 -18.73 -1.12 -31.92
C THR A 137 -18.19 -2.44 -32.51
N ILE A 138 -17.41 -3.16 -31.70
CA ILE A 138 -16.87 -4.48 -32.04
C ILE A 138 -17.27 -5.47 -30.93
N ALA A 139 -17.74 -6.65 -31.30
CA ALA A 139 -18.00 -7.74 -30.35
C ALA A 139 -16.69 -8.19 -29.67
N VAL A 140 -16.77 -8.59 -28.42
CA VAL A 140 -15.64 -9.07 -27.65
C VAL A 140 -15.99 -10.46 -27.11
N HIS A 141 -15.05 -11.41 -27.15
CA HIS A 141 -15.25 -12.69 -26.49
C HIS A 141 -15.31 -12.48 -24.97
N GLY A 142 -16.40 -12.93 -24.33
CA GLY A 142 -16.67 -12.64 -22.91
C GLY A 142 -15.55 -13.10 -21.96
N SER A 143 -14.86 -14.21 -22.28
CA SER A 143 -13.68 -14.71 -21.54
C SER A 143 -12.47 -13.78 -21.63
N GLU A 144 -12.42 -12.91 -22.63
CA GLU A 144 -11.26 -12.05 -22.90
C GLU A 144 -11.35 -10.67 -22.24
N ARG A 145 -12.43 -10.37 -21.49
CA ARG A 145 -12.66 -9.05 -20.87
C ARG A 145 -11.44 -8.52 -20.09
N GLY A 146 -10.81 -9.34 -19.27
CA GLY A 146 -9.64 -8.95 -18.49
C GLY A 146 -8.38 -8.80 -19.34
N HIS A 147 -8.10 -9.77 -20.19
CA HIS A 147 -6.94 -9.75 -21.09
C HIS A 147 -6.99 -8.58 -22.06
N LEU A 148 -8.16 -8.29 -22.60
CA LEU A 148 -8.39 -7.14 -23.48
C LEU A 148 -8.01 -5.82 -22.77
N LYS A 149 -8.46 -5.63 -21.53
CA LYS A 149 -8.11 -4.43 -20.74
C LYS A 149 -6.61 -4.29 -20.52
N GLN A 150 -5.91 -5.38 -20.23
CA GLN A 150 -4.45 -5.36 -20.07
C GLN A 150 -3.74 -4.98 -21.38
N VAL A 151 -4.19 -5.51 -22.52
CA VAL A 151 -3.56 -5.20 -23.81
C VAL A 151 -3.86 -3.75 -24.22
N LEU A 152 -5.10 -3.27 -24.03
CA LEU A 152 -5.48 -1.89 -24.33
C LEU A 152 -4.68 -0.90 -23.45
N LEU A 153 -4.48 -1.20 -22.18
CA LEU A 153 -3.64 -0.39 -21.30
C LEU A 153 -2.20 -0.28 -21.83
N LYS A 154 -1.61 -1.41 -22.25
CA LYS A 154 -0.25 -1.45 -22.82
C LYS A 154 -0.14 -0.74 -24.18
N LEU A 155 -1.23 -0.62 -24.91
CA LEU A 155 -1.30 0.17 -26.14
C LEU A 155 -1.50 1.67 -25.89
N GLY A 156 -1.66 2.08 -24.63
CA GLY A 156 -1.90 3.46 -24.23
C GLY A 156 -3.35 3.93 -24.40
N TRP A 157 -4.29 3.00 -24.56
CA TRP A 157 -5.72 3.25 -24.70
C TRP A 157 -6.50 2.46 -23.64
N PRO A 158 -6.45 2.85 -22.35
CA PRO A 158 -7.17 2.14 -21.30
C PRO A 158 -8.67 2.22 -21.54
N ALA A 159 -9.34 1.07 -21.46
CA ALA A 159 -10.78 1.01 -21.60
C ALA A 159 -11.47 1.29 -20.26
N GLU A 160 -12.51 2.09 -20.29
CA GLU A 160 -13.46 2.21 -19.20
C GLU A 160 -14.41 1.01 -19.19
N ASP A 161 -14.48 0.31 -18.08
CA ASP A 161 -15.27 -0.91 -17.97
C ASP A 161 -16.65 -0.65 -17.38
N LEU A 162 -17.63 -0.53 -18.24
CA LEU A 162 -19.05 -0.26 -17.93
C LEU A 162 -19.96 -1.47 -18.22
N ALA A 163 -19.38 -2.66 -18.49
CA ALA A 163 -20.14 -3.84 -18.85
C ALA A 163 -20.94 -4.46 -17.69
N GLY A 164 -20.87 -3.86 -16.51
CA GLY A 164 -21.59 -4.31 -15.32
C GLY A 164 -21.02 -5.59 -14.71
N TYR A 165 -21.69 -6.05 -13.67
CA TYR A 165 -21.29 -7.20 -12.87
C TYR A 165 -22.50 -8.12 -12.65
N VAL A 166 -22.23 -9.41 -12.41
CA VAL A 166 -23.25 -10.34 -11.95
C VAL A 166 -23.47 -10.12 -10.44
N ASP A 167 -24.72 -10.27 -10.00
CA ASP A 167 -25.06 -10.05 -8.60
C ASP A 167 -24.53 -11.14 -7.68
N GLY A 168 -24.37 -12.35 -8.22
CA GLY A 168 -23.97 -13.52 -7.45
C GLY A 168 -25.13 -14.08 -6.60
N GLU A 169 -24.79 -15.04 -5.74
CA GLU A 169 -25.76 -15.62 -4.79
C GLU A 169 -26.05 -14.61 -3.67
N ALA A 170 -27.32 -14.22 -3.50
CA ALA A 170 -27.72 -13.28 -2.46
C ALA A 170 -27.42 -13.85 -1.06
N HIS A 171 -26.81 -13.06 -0.21
CA HIS A 171 -26.55 -13.37 1.19
C HIS A 171 -26.67 -12.09 2.03
N PRO A 172 -27.72 -11.96 2.85
CA PRO A 172 -27.96 -10.75 3.63
C PRO A 172 -26.83 -10.52 4.66
N ILE A 173 -26.19 -9.37 4.57
CA ILE A 173 -25.15 -8.93 5.51
C ILE A 173 -25.48 -7.49 5.91
N ALA A 174 -25.45 -7.20 7.20
CA ALA A 174 -25.62 -5.83 7.70
C ALA A 174 -24.54 -5.52 8.74
N LEU A 175 -24.19 -4.23 8.84
CA LEU A 175 -23.31 -3.78 9.91
C LEU A 175 -24.09 -3.71 11.23
N ARG A 176 -23.41 -4.07 12.33
CA ARG A 176 -23.87 -3.83 13.71
C ARG A 176 -23.14 -2.62 14.25
N GLU A 177 -23.77 -1.46 14.20
CA GLU A 177 -23.16 -0.21 14.68
C GLU A 177 -23.43 0.04 16.17
N ASP A 178 -23.33 -1.01 17.00
CA ASP A 178 -23.54 -0.94 18.44
C ASP A 178 -22.32 -0.31 19.14
N GLY A 179 -22.42 0.98 19.45
CA GLY A 179 -21.37 1.73 20.15
C GLY A 179 -20.19 2.16 19.27
N TRP A 180 -20.29 1.99 17.95
CA TRP A 180 -19.32 2.46 16.96
C TRP A 180 -20.02 2.82 15.64
N HIS A 181 -19.39 3.62 14.82
CA HIS A 181 -19.88 3.97 13.48
C HIS A 181 -18.73 4.02 12.49
N LEU A 182 -19.04 3.80 11.21
CA LEU A 182 -18.10 4.08 10.13
C LEU A 182 -17.69 5.55 10.18
N ARG A 183 -16.41 5.80 10.09
CA ARG A 183 -15.83 7.14 9.98
C ARG A 183 -16.18 7.74 8.61
N SER A 184 -16.13 9.07 8.48
CA SER A 184 -16.48 9.76 7.22
C SER A 184 -15.70 9.19 6.04
N TYR A 185 -14.37 9.14 6.14
CA TYR A 185 -13.51 8.62 5.08
C TYR A 185 -13.75 7.14 4.75
N GLN A 186 -14.17 6.31 5.72
CA GLN A 186 -14.51 4.92 5.48
C GLN A 186 -15.82 4.80 4.68
N ARG A 187 -16.80 5.64 5.00
CA ARG A 187 -18.08 5.72 4.27
C ARG A 187 -17.85 6.20 2.85
N GLU A 188 -17.12 7.29 2.67
CA GLU A 188 -16.73 7.79 1.35
C GLU A 188 -16.03 6.73 0.50
N ALA A 189 -15.09 5.98 1.10
CA ALA A 189 -14.40 4.89 0.41
C ALA A 189 -15.37 3.79 -0.08
N VAL A 190 -16.36 3.42 0.73
CA VAL A 190 -17.39 2.45 0.36
C VAL A 190 -18.29 3.01 -0.75
N GLU A 191 -18.75 4.25 -0.64
CA GLU A 191 -19.59 4.92 -1.65
C GLU A 191 -18.89 4.98 -3.01
N HIS A 192 -17.62 5.37 -3.05
CA HIS A 192 -16.82 5.39 -4.27
C HIS A 192 -16.61 4.00 -4.89
N PHE A 193 -16.40 2.97 -4.05
CA PHE A 193 -16.32 1.60 -4.54
C PHE A 193 -17.66 1.13 -5.10
N THR A 194 -18.75 1.31 -4.37
CA THR A 194 -20.08 0.81 -4.74
C THR A 194 -20.55 1.46 -6.04
N ALA A 195 -20.31 2.75 -6.23
CA ALA A 195 -20.61 3.45 -7.47
C ALA A 195 -19.91 2.84 -8.70
N GLY A 196 -18.69 2.33 -8.54
CA GLY A 196 -17.89 1.73 -9.63
C GLY A 196 -17.97 0.22 -9.72
N GLY A 197 -18.33 -0.49 -8.65
CA GLY A 197 -18.44 -1.95 -8.55
C GLY A 197 -17.11 -2.69 -8.64
N SER A 198 -16.01 -2.06 -9.04
CA SER A 198 -14.65 -2.60 -9.00
C SER A 198 -13.63 -1.49 -8.84
N GLY A 199 -12.53 -1.79 -8.15
CA GLY A 199 -11.43 -0.84 -7.96
C GLY A 199 -10.70 -1.02 -6.65
N VAL A 200 -9.78 -0.11 -6.39
CA VAL A 200 -8.90 -0.16 -5.22
C VAL A 200 -9.19 1.00 -4.28
N VAL A 201 -9.27 0.68 -3.00
CA VAL A 201 -9.33 1.64 -1.90
C VAL A 201 -7.97 1.63 -1.18
N VAL A 202 -7.34 2.80 -1.14
CA VAL A 202 -6.05 3.01 -0.49
C VAL A 202 -6.29 3.71 0.85
N LEU A 203 -5.98 3.02 1.93
CA LEU A 203 -6.13 3.54 3.29
C LEU A 203 -4.92 3.15 4.15
N PRO A 204 -4.47 4.01 5.05
CA PRO A 204 -3.37 3.71 5.96
C PRO A 204 -3.57 2.41 6.75
N CYS A 205 -2.47 1.85 7.23
CA CYS A 205 -2.54 0.79 8.25
C CYS A 205 -3.22 1.36 9.52
N GLY A 206 -4.12 0.58 10.12
CA GLY A 206 -4.89 1.05 11.28
C GLY A 206 -6.13 1.91 10.95
N ALA A 207 -6.30 2.38 9.72
CA ALA A 207 -7.47 3.15 9.30
C ALA A 207 -8.76 2.32 9.13
N GLY A 208 -8.72 1.03 9.43
CA GLY A 208 -9.91 0.16 9.38
C GLY A 208 -10.28 -0.33 7.98
N LYS A 209 -9.30 -0.73 7.15
CA LYS A 209 -9.54 -1.35 5.83
C LYS A 209 -10.53 -2.52 5.91
N THR A 210 -10.43 -3.36 6.94
CA THR A 210 -11.34 -4.49 7.18
C THR A 210 -12.79 -4.03 7.37
N LEU A 211 -13.00 -2.89 8.04
CA LEU A 211 -14.34 -2.30 8.21
C LEU A 211 -14.91 -1.77 6.88
N VAL A 212 -14.06 -1.17 6.04
CA VAL A 212 -14.46 -0.75 4.68
C VAL A 212 -14.86 -1.98 3.86
N GLY A 213 -14.09 -3.07 3.95
CA GLY A 213 -14.46 -4.32 3.30
C GLY A 213 -15.77 -4.91 3.82
N ALA A 214 -15.99 -4.92 5.14
CA ALA A 214 -17.24 -5.37 5.75
C ALA A 214 -18.45 -4.51 5.34
N ALA A 215 -18.27 -3.20 5.24
CA ALA A 215 -19.30 -2.28 4.77
C ALA A 215 -19.62 -2.48 3.28
N ALA A 216 -18.63 -2.68 2.44
CA ALA A 216 -18.83 -3.01 1.03
C ALA A 216 -19.56 -4.36 0.87
N MET A 217 -19.27 -5.36 1.73
CA MET A 217 -20.01 -6.62 1.77
C MET A 217 -21.49 -6.41 2.14
N ALA A 218 -21.77 -5.54 3.11
CA ALA A 218 -23.14 -5.19 3.50
C ALA A 218 -23.89 -4.51 2.37
N ASP A 219 -23.26 -3.58 1.65
CA ASP A 219 -23.86 -2.89 0.51
C ASP A 219 -24.17 -3.85 -0.65
N VAL A 220 -23.26 -4.78 -0.93
CA VAL A 220 -23.44 -5.76 -2.01
C VAL A 220 -24.44 -6.86 -1.61
N SER A 221 -24.54 -7.21 -0.35
CA SER A 221 -25.45 -8.23 0.21
C SER A 221 -25.45 -9.56 -0.56
N ALA A 222 -24.26 -10.05 -0.87
CA ALA A 222 -24.04 -11.29 -1.62
C ALA A 222 -22.90 -12.14 -1.03
N THR A 223 -22.84 -13.41 -1.46
CA THR A 223 -21.73 -14.28 -1.10
C THR A 223 -20.39 -13.63 -1.46
N THR A 224 -19.44 -13.70 -0.53
CA THR A 224 -18.17 -12.99 -0.63
C THR A 224 -16.98 -13.92 -0.45
N LEU A 225 -16.01 -13.81 -1.36
CA LEU A 225 -14.70 -14.43 -1.24
C LEU A 225 -13.68 -13.37 -0.82
N ILE A 226 -13.05 -13.56 0.34
CA ILE A 226 -12.03 -12.65 0.88
C ILE A 226 -10.67 -13.32 0.74
N LEU A 227 -9.76 -12.67 0.02
CA LEU A 227 -8.41 -13.16 -0.24
C LEU A 227 -7.42 -12.41 0.64
N VAL A 228 -6.68 -13.14 1.46
CA VAL A 228 -5.76 -12.58 2.46
C VAL A 228 -4.36 -13.14 2.29
N THR A 229 -3.37 -12.44 2.83
CA THR A 229 -1.95 -12.81 2.71
C THR A 229 -1.59 -14.07 3.49
N ASN A 230 -2.20 -14.28 4.66
CA ASN A 230 -1.90 -15.39 5.57
C ASN A 230 -3.06 -15.68 6.53
N THR A 231 -2.92 -16.76 7.31
CA THR A 231 -3.95 -17.22 8.25
C THR A 231 -4.21 -16.24 9.41
N VAL A 232 -3.23 -15.43 9.80
CA VAL A 232 -3.40 -14.42 10.87
C VAL A 232 -4.30 -13.30 10.38
N ALA A 233 -4.06 -12.78 9.17
CA ALA A 233 -4.96 -11.83 8.53
C ALA A 233 -6.38 -12.41 8.39
N GLY A 234 -6.50 -13.69 8.03
CA GLY A 234 -7.78 -14.40 7.96
C GLY A 234 -8.51 -14.44 9.31
N ARG A 235 -7.81 -14.74 10.40
CA ARG A 235 -8.38 -14.72 11.75
C ARG A 235 -8.81 -13.31 12.18
N GLN A 236 -8.05 -12.30 11.80
CA GLN A 236 -8.43 -10.90 12.05
C GLN A 236 -9.71 -10.54 11.30
N TRP A 237 -9.82 -10.87 10.02
CA TRP A 237 -11.04 -10.68 9.23
C TRP A 237 -12.24 -11.38 9.87
N ARG A 238 -12.10 -12.66 10.22
CA ARG A 238 -13.16 -13.42 10.89
C ARG A 238 -13.64 -12.74 12.19
N ARG A 239 -12.70 -12.35 13.05
CA ARG A 239 -13.02 -11.66 14.31
C ARG A 239 -13.77 -10.35 14.09
N GLU A 240 -13.30 -9.51 13.15
CA GLU A 240 -13.96 -8.24 12.85
C GLU A 240 -15.34 -8.44 12.24
N LEU A 241 -15.49 -9.38 11.30
CA LEU A 241 -16.81 -9.69 10.73
C LEU A 241 -17.81 -10.15 11.77
N LEU A 242 -17.44 -11.05 12.67
CA LEU A 242 -18.29 -11.51 13.78
C LEU A 242 -18.65 -10.39 14.75
N ALA A 243 -17.73 -9.49 15.04
CA ALA A 243 -17.95 -8.37 15.96
C ALA A 243 -18.76 -7.22 15.34
N ARG A 244 -18.66 -7.00 14.04
CA ARG A 244 -19.14 -5.77 13.37
C ARG A 244 -20.29 -6.00 12.39
N THR A 245 -20.63 -7.25 12.09
CA THR A 245 -21.70 -7.59 11.15
C THR A 245 -22.72 -8.55 11.75
N THR A 246 -23.79 -8.80 11.03
CA THR A 246 -24.82 -9.79 11.39
C THR A 246 -24.37 -11.24 11.13
N LEU A 247 -23.20 -11.47 10.54
CA LEU A 247 -22.69 -12.78 10.22
C LEU A 247 -22.46 -13.63 11.46
N THR A 248 -22.75 -14.92 11.34
CA THR A 248 -22.53 -15.94 12.38
C THR A 248 -21.30 -16.80 12.06
N GLU A 249 -20.85 -17.57 13.05
CA GLU A 249 -19.71 -18.50 12.91
C GLU A 249 -19.90 -19.49 11.75
N ASP A 250 -21.14 -19.96 11.53
CA ASP A 250 -21.47 -20.95 10.52
C ASP A 250 -21.50 -20.38 9.08
N GLU A 251 -21.55 -19.07 8.94
CA GLU A 251 -21.58 -18.38 7.64
C GLU A 251 -20.19 -18.01 7.13
N ILE A 252 -19.16 -18.08 8.01
CA ILE A 252 -17.79 -17.71 7.68
C ILE A 252 -16.91 -18.96 7.61
N GLY A 253 -16.43 -19.32 6.42
CA GLY A 253 -15.51 -20.42 6.15
C GLY A 253 -14.05 -19.96 6.08
N GLU A 254 -13.14 -20.86 6.43
CA GLU A 254 -11.69 -20.68 6.25
C GLU A 254 -11.18 -21.64 5.18
N TYR A 255 -10.47 -21.09 4.18
CA TYR A 255 -9.82 -21.85 3.12
C TYR A 255 -8.30 -21.58 3.14
N SER A 256 -7.59 -22.39 3.90
CA SER A 256 -6.15 -22.25 4.17
C SER A 256 -5.40 -23.57 3.98
N GLY A 257 -4.13 -23.63 4.36
CA GLY A 257 -3.36 -24.88 4.40
C GLY A 257 -3.99 -25.95 5.32
N GLU A 258 -4.63 -25.51 6.40
CA GLU A 258 -5.16 -26.36 7.46
C GLU A 258 -6.64 -26.71 7.26
N ARG A 259 -7.44 -25.78 6.74
CA ARG A 259 -8.90 -25.92 6.58
C ARG A 259 -9.31 -25.69 5.12
N LYS A 260 -10.41 -26.32 4.72
CA LYS A 260 -10.97 -26.24 3.36
C LYS A 260 -12.49 -26.03 3.41
N GLU A 261 -12.94 -25.08 4.21
CA GLU A 261 -14.36 -24.78 4.41
C GLU A 261 -14.81 -23.70 3.42
N ILE A 262 -15.86 -24.00 2.65
CA ILE A 262 -16.51 -23.04 1.75
C ILE A 262 -17.89 -22.72 2.31
N ARG A 263 -18.10 -21.46 2.64
CA ARG A 263 -19.30 -20.89 3.24
C ARG A 263 -19.75 -19.66 2.43
N PRO A 264 -20.92 -19.07 2.71
CA PRO A 264 -21.36 -17.84 2.04
C PRO A 264 -20.33 -16.71 2.09
N VAL A 265 -19.61 -16.58 3.19
CA VAL A 265 -18.40 -15.75 3.29
C VAL A 265 -17.23 -16.69 3.49
N THR A 266 -16.26 -16.66 2.57
CA THR A 266 -15.10 -17.55 2.64
C THR A 266 -13.81 -16.72 2.63
N ILE A 267 -12.94 -16.96 3.63
CA ILE A 267 -11.65 -16.30 3.75
C ILE A 267 -10.57 -17.28 3.28
N ALA A 268 -9.90 -16.96 2.16
CA ALA A 268 -8.88 -17.80 1.57
C ALA A 268 -7.51 -17.11 1.57
N THR A 269 -6.44 -17.89 1.82
CA THR A 269 -5.08 -17.32 1.79
C THR A 269 -4.50 -17.38 0.37
N TYR A 270 -3.77 -16.32 -0.06
CA TYR A 270 -3.04 -16.34 -1.33
C TYR A 270 -2.12 -17.56 -1.45
N GLN A 271 -1.49 -17.94 -0.35
CA GLN A 271 -0.56 -19.06 -0.32
C GLN A 271 -1.23 -20.37 -0.73
N VAL A 272 -2.43 -20.69 -0.21
CA VAL A 272 -3.11 -21.94 -0.57
C VAL A 272 -3.52 -21.93 -2.04
N LEU A 273 -4.00 -20.80 -2.55
CA LEU A 273 -4.44 -20.67 -3.94
C LEU A 273 -3.29 -20.81 -4.94
N THR A 274 -2.09 -20.39 -4.55
CA THR A 274 -0.89 -20.49 -5.40
C THR A 274 -0.07 -21.77 -5.19
N THR A 275 -0.55 -22.70 -4.36
CA THR A 275 0.08 -24.00 -4.17
C THR A 275 -0.04 -24.84 -5.44
N ARG A 276 1.10 -25.30 -5.98
CA ARG A 276 1.15 -26.16 -7.15
C ARG A 276 1.19 -27.64 -6.76
N ARG A 277 0.38 -28.45 -7.46
CA ARG A 277 0.48 -29.92 -7.43
C ARG A 277 0.46 -30.43 -8.86
N ASN A 278 1.45 -31.20 -9.26
CA ASN A 278 1.57 -31.75 -10.62
C ASN A 278 1.42 -30.70 -11.73
N GLY A 279 2.00 -29.50 -11.53
CA GLY A 279 1.94 -28.40 -12.51
C GLY A 279 0.64 -27.60 -12.52
N THR A 280 -0.38 -27.99 -11.78
CA THR A 280 -1.69 -27.33 -11.67
C THR A 280 -1.87 -26.60 -10.34
N PHE A 281 -2.86 -25.72 -10.27
CA PHE A 281 -3.28 -25.03 -9.05
C PHE A 281 -4.65 -25.59 -8.58
N PRO A 282 -4.67 -26.69 -7.80
CA PRO A 282 -5.88 -27.41 -7.49
C PRO A 282 -6.88 -26.62 -6.63
N HIS A 283 -6.42 -25.58 -5.95
CA HIS A 283 -7.25 -24.79 -5.04
C HIS A 283 -7.96 -23.61 -5.72
N LEU A 284 -7.75 -23.40 -7.01
CA LEU A 284 -8.44 -22.35 -7.75
C LEU A 284 -9.92 -22.65 -7.98
N ASN A 285 -10.33 -23.88 -7.82
CA ASN A 285 -11.74 -24.29 -7.84
C ASN A 285 -12.60 -23.53 -6.79
N VAL A 286 -11.98 -22.90 -5.78
CA VAL A 286 -12.71 -22.05 -4.83
C VAL A 286 -13.42 -20.89 -5.52
N PHE A 287 -12.90 -20.39 -6.65
CA PHE A 287 -13.53 -19.32 -7.41
C PHE A 287 -14.85 -19.74 -8.07
N ASP A 288 -14.99 -21.02 -8.38
CA ASP A 288 -16.18 -21.60 -9.00
C ASP A 288 -17.07 -22.34 -8.00
N ALA A 289 -16.64 -22.44 -6.74
CA ALA A 289 -17.33 -23.21 -5.72
C ALA A 289 -18.68 -22.60 -5.30
N ARG A 290 -18.85 -21.29 -5.52
CA ARG A 290 -20.11 -20.55 -5.33
C ARG A 290 -20.23 -19.46 -6.39
N ASP A 291 -21.44 -18.95 -6.57
CA ASP A 291 -21.70 -17.78 -7.41
C ASP A 291 -21.38 -16.50 -6.62
N TRP A 292 -20.07 -16.18 -6.47
CA TRP A 292 -19.59 -15.05 -5.69
C TRP A 292 -20.10 -13.72 -6.25
N GLY A 293 -20.73 -12.90 -5.41
CA GLY A 293 -21.15 -11.54 -5.77
C GLY A 293 -20.04 -10.51 -5.56
N LEU A 294 -19.11 -10.77 -4.62
CA LEU A 294 -17.98 -9.90 -4.33
C LEU A 294 -16.71 -10.71 -4.08
N ILE A 295 -15.59 -10.23 -4.60
CA ILE A 295 -14.26 -10.73 -4.27
C ILE A 295 -13.46 -9.58 -3.66
N VAL A 296 -13.00 -9.76 -2.42
CA VAL A 296 -12.16 -8.79 -1.71
C VAL A 296 -10.71 -9.26 -1.75
N TYR A 297 -9.82 -8.40 -2.18
CA TYR A 297 -8.37 -8.63 -2.22
C TYR A 297 -7.71 -7.78 -1.13
N ASP A 298 -7.43 -8.38 0.02
CA ASP A 298 -6.73 -7.69 1.09
C ASP A 298 -5.23 -7.61 0.78
N GLU A 299 -4.64 -6.44 1.03
CA GLU A 299 -3.27 -6.09 0.63
C GLU A 299 -3.01 -6.42 -0.85
N VAL A 300 -3.86 -5.86 -1.73
CA VAL A 300 -3.89 -6.19 -3.17
C VAL A 300 -2.54 -5.98 -3.89
N HIS A 301 -1.69 -5.10 -3.37
CA HIS A 301 -0.33 -4.91 -3.89
C HIS A 301 0.56 -6.16 -3.74
N LEU A 302 0.20 -7.09 -2.83
CA LEU A 302 0.86 -8.40 -2.64
C LEU A 302 0.28 -9.51 -3.50
N LEU A 303 -0.69 -9.22 -4.35
CA LEU A 303 -1.33 -10.23 -5.18
C LEU A 303 -0.28 -11.00 -6.00
N PRO A 304 -0.14 -12.33 -5.79
CA PRO A 304 0.87 -13.13 -6.50
C PRO A 304 0.64 -13.12 -8.01
N ALA A 305 1.72 -13.13 -8.80
CA ALA A 305 1.65 -13.09 -10.26
C ALA A 305 0.71 -14.14 -10.90
N PRO A 306 0.63 -15.40 -10.43
CA PRO A 306 -0.33 -16.36 -10.95
C PRO A 306 -1.79 -15.94 -10.76
N MET A 307 -2.08 -15.18 -9.69
CA MET A 307 -3.45 -14.74 -9.38
C MET A 307 -3.97 -13.70 -10.38
N PHE A 308 -3.11 -12.90 -10.98
CA PHE A 308 -3.53 -11.96 -12.02
C PHE A 308 -4.18 -12.66 -13.21
N ARG A 309 -3.65 -13.82 -13.63
CA ARG A 309 -4.25 -14.61 -14.71
C ARG A 309 -5.69 -15.01 -14.38
N PHE A 310 -5.93 -15.50 -13.17
CA PHE A 310 -7.27 -15.91 -12.74
C PHE A 310 -8.21 -14.74 -12.54
N THR A 311 -7.69 -13.64 -12.01
CA THR A 311 -8.47 -12.40 -11.87
C THR A 311 -8.94 -11.88 -13.24
N ALA A 312 -8.17 -12.11 -14.30
CA ALA A 312 -8.58 -11.76 -15.65
C ALA A 312 -9.87 -12.51 -16.10
N ASP A 313 -10.07 -13.73 -15.63
CA ASP A 313 -11.26 -14.54 -15.93
C ASP A 313 -12.47 -14.17 -15.05
N LEU A 314 -12.24 -13.46 -13.93
CA LEU A 314 -13.27 -13.09 -12.95
C LEU A 314 -13.85 -11.67 -13.16
N GLN A 315 -13.75 -11.13 -14.37
CA GLN A 315 -14.10 -9.73 -14.63
C GLN A 315 -15.60 -9.41 -14.49
N ALA A 316 -16.46 -10.43 -14.59
CA ALA A 316 -17.89 -10.27 -14.33
C ALA A 316 -18.25 -10.13 -12.84
N ARG A 317 -17.32 -10.37 -11.90
CA ARG A 317 -17.53 -10.25 -10.46
C ARG A 317 -17.13 -8.86 -9.96
N ARG A 318 -17.81 -8.35 -8.92
CA ARG A 318 -17.35 -7.16 -8.22
C ARG A 318 -16.02 -7.46 -7.53
N ARG A 319 -15.07 -6.54 -7.61
CA ARG A 319 -13.72 -6.75 -7.09
C ARG A 319 -13.26 -5.52 -6.29
N LEU A 320 -13.04 -5.72 -5.00
CA LEU A 320 -12.53 -4.69 -4.10
C LEU A 320 -11.08 -5.00 -3.72
N GLY A 321 -10.14 -4.19 -4.15
CA GLY A 321 -8.77 -4.21 -3.64
C GLY A 321 -8.63 -3.27 -2.45
N LEU A 322 -8.07 -3.77 -1.36
CA LEU A 322 -7.73 -2.99 -0.16
C LEU A 322 -6.22 -2.97 0.00
N THR A 323 -5.65 -1.80 0.26
CA THR A 323 -4.20 -1.67 0.47
C THR A 323 -3.84 -0.41 1.24
N ALA A 324 -2.65 -0.37 1.82
CA ALA A 324 -2.06 0.86 2.34
C ALA A 324 -1.25 1.61 1.26
N THR A 325 -0.84 0.93 0.20
CA THR A 325 -0.11 1.53 -0.94
C THR A 325 -0.41 0.76 -2.22
N LEU A 326 -0.52 1.46 -3.35
CA LEU A 326 -0.66 0.86 -4.67
C LEU A 326 0.67 0.50 -5.32
N VAL A 327 1.77 0.98 -4.78
CA VAL A 327 3.09 0.73 -5.36
C VAL A 327 3.47 -0.74 -5.19
N ARG A 328 3.86 -1.36 -6.29
CA ARG A 328 4.36 -2.74 -6.32
C ARG A 328 5.86 -2.75 -6.61
N GLU A 329 6.57 -3.64 -5.95
CA GLU A 329 8.02 -3.80 -6.16
C GLU A 329 8.36 -4.40 -7.54
N ASP A 330 7.39 -5.08 -8.18
CA ASP A 330 7.55 -5.70 -9.50
C ASP A 330 7.10 -4.80 -10.67
N GLY A 331 6.67 -3.55 -10.40
CA GLY A 331 6.26 -2.59 -11.42
C GLY A 331 4.97 -2.96 -12.17
N LYS A 332 4.12 -3.81 -11.58
CA LYS A 332 2.88 -4.30 -12.20
C LYS A 332 1.62 -3.60 -11.70
N GLU A 333 1.72 -2.34 -11.33
CA GLU A 333 0.57 -1.52 -10.93
C GLU A 333 -0.49 -1.46 -12.03
N GLY A 334 -0.07 -1.48 -13.30
CA GLY A 334 -0.97 -1.55 -14.45
C GLY A 334 -1.85 -2.81 -14.49
N ASP A 335 -1.36 -3.93 -13.98
CA ASP A 335 -2.17 -5.15 -13.87
C ASP A 335 -3.23 -5.02 -12.77
N VAL A 336 -2.93 -4.34 -11.67
CA VAL A 336 -3.94 -4.03 -10.64
C VAL A 336 -5.01 -3.10 -11.22
N PHE A 337 -4.60 -2.02 -11.88
CA PHE A 337 -5.51 -1.08 -12.54
C PHE A 337 -6.46 -1.77 -13.53
N SER A 338 -5.93 -2.62 -14.39
CA SER A 338 -6.73 -3.25 -15.45
C SER A 338 -7.62 -4.39 -14.96
N LEU A 339 -7.18 -5.17 -13.98
CA LEU A 339 -7.86 -6.41 -13.55
C LEU A 339 -8.69 -6.27 -12.28
N ILE A 340 -8.19 -5.55 -11.28
CA ILE A 340 -8.98 -5.26 -10.07
C ILE A 340 -9.85 -4.04 -10.34
N GLY A 341 -9.27 -3.00 -10.89
CA GLY A 341 -9.92 -1.75 -11.25
C GLY A 341 -9.08 -0.54 -10.84
N PRO A 342 -9.50 0.66 -11.25
CA PRO A 342 -8.80 1.89 -10.91
C PRO A 342 -8.84 2.18 -9.41
N LYS A 343 -7.98 3.08 -8.98
CA LYS A 343 -8.03 3.64 -7.62
C LYS A 343 -9.33 4.44 -7.47
N ARG A 344 -10.22 3.97 -6.60
CA ARG A 344 -11.51 4.60 -6.32
C ARG A 344 -11.43 5.62 -5.21
N TYR A 345 -10.59 5.34 -4.21
CA TYR A 345 -10.43 6.22 -3.06
C TYR A 345 -8.99 6.12 -2.54
N ASP A 346 -8.48 7.25 -2.10
CA ASP A 346 -7.14 7.38 -1.52
C ASP A 346 -7.20 8.44 -0.42
N ALA A 347 -6.92 8.06 0.80
CA ALA A 347 -6.83 8.99 1.92
C ALA A 347 -5.41 9.00 2.49
N PRO A 348 -4.66 10.09 2.29
CA PRO A 348 -3.35 10.25 2.88
C PRO A 348 -3.38 10.16 4.41
N TRP A 349 -2.34 9.57 4.99
CA TRP A 349 -2.25 9.38 6.44
C TRP A 349 -2.36 10.68 7.22
N LYS A 350 -1.76 11.75 6.71
CA LYS A 350 -1.80 13.09 7.34
C LYS A 350 -3.22 13.62 7.50
N ASP A 351 -4.09 13.34 6.54
CA ASP A 351 -5.49 13.77 6.62
C ASP A 351 -6.25 13.00 7.69
N ILE A 352 -5.99 11.69 7.81
CA ILE A 352 -6.59 10.84 8.84
C ILE A 352 -6.00 11.17 10.23
N GLU A 353 -4.72 11.50 10.30
CA GLU A 353 -4.05 11.99 11.51
C GLU A 353 -4.68 13.31 11.98
N SER A 354 -4.87 14.28 11.08
CA SER A 354 -5.47 15.58 11.40
C SER A 354 -6.90 15.48 11.95
N GLN A 355 -7.61 14.40 11.60
CA GLN A 355 -8.93 14.05 12.14
C GLN A 355 -8.85 13.29 13.48
N GLY A 356 -7.65 13.04 14.02
CA GLY A 356 -7.44 12.35 15.29
C GLY A 356 -7.64 10.83 15.26
N TRP A 357 -7.63 10.21 14.07
CA TRP A 357 -7.88 8.77 13.93
C TRP A 357 -6.62 7.90 13.94
N ILE A 358 -5.47 8.51 13.72
CA ILE A 358 -4.14 7.91 13.94
C ILE A 358 -3.29 8.89 14.74
N ALA A 359 -2.30 8.38 15.46
CA ALA A 359 -1.41 9.24 16.25
C ALA A 359 -0.51 10.07 15.31
N PRO A 360 -0.27 11.35 15.63
CA PRO A 360 0.76 12.12 14.95
C PRO A 360 2.13 11.45 15.13
N ALA A 361 2.97 11.51 14.10
CA ALA A 361 4.29 10.87 14.13
C ALA A 361 5.39 11.82 13.68
N ASP A 362 6.47 11.83 14.44
CA ASP A 362 7.75 12.39 14.05
C ASP A 362 8.62 11.31 13.43
N CYS A 363 9.06 11.56 12.20
CA CYS A 363 9.95 10.67 11.48
C CYS A 363 11.36 11.28 11.45
N THR A 364 12.36 10.58 11.98
CA THR A 364 13.74 11.06 12.05
C THR A 364 14.71 10.04 11.45
N GLU A 365 15.53 10.49 10.49
CA GLU A 365 16.68 9.72 10.00
C GLU A 365 17.92 10.11 10.80
N VAL A 366 18.50 9.14 11.49
CA VAL A 366 19.77 9.34 12.24
C VAL A 366 20.91 8.78 11.42
N ARG A 367 21.83 9.65 11.01
CA ARG A 367 22.99 9.31 10.18
C ARG A 367 24.20 9.00 11.05
N VAL A 368 24.68 7.77 10.95
CA VAL A 368 25.87 7.28 11.68
C VAL A 368 27.08 7.28 10.75
N THR A 369 28.15 7.94 11.14
CA THR A 369 29.43 7.91 10.42
C THR A 369 30.20 6.64 10.79
N LEU A 370 30.56 5.84 9.79
CA LEU A 370 31.38 4.65 10.00
C LEU A 370 32.81 5.05 10.44
N PRO A 371 33.41 4.36 11.41
CA PRO A 371 34.85 4.50 11.71
C PRO A 371 35.71 4.28 10.46
N ASP A 372 36.89 4.90 10.40
CA ASP A 372 37.77 4.82 9.22
C ASP A 372 38.11 3.38 8.81
N ARG A 373 38.30 2.50 9.78
CA ARG A 373 38.53 1.07 9.53
C ARG A 373 37.37 0.43 8.79
N ASP A 374 36.14 0.73 9.22
CA ASP A 374 34.92 0.14 8.66
C ASP A 374 34.58 0.77 7.30
N ARG A 375 34.91 2.05 7.11
CA ARG A 375 34.82 2.71 5.80
C ARG A 375 35.71 2.05 4.76
N LEU A 376 36.97 1.70 5.13
CA LEU A 376 37.86 0.99 4.24
C LEU A 376 37.38 -0.43 3.96
N ALA A 377 36.89 -1.15 4.98
CA ALA A 377 36.33 -2.48 4.81
C ALA A 377 35.07 -2.45 3.92
N TYR A 378 34.18 -1.47 4.11
CA TYR A 378 32.99 -1.25 3.27
C TYR A 378 33.39 -0.96 1.81
N ALA A 379 34.40 -0.13 1.59
CA ALA A 379 34.86 0.20 0.24
C ALA A 379 35.40 -1.05 -0.50
N ALA A 380 36.07 -1.96 0.23
CA ALA A 380 36.64 -3.20 -0.29
C ALA A 380 35.64 -4.36 -0.39
N ALA A 381 34.46 -4.25 0.21
CA ALA A 381 33.44 -5.30 0.20
C ALA A 381 32.83 -5.52 -1.19
N GLU A 382 32.44 -6.76 -1.47
CA GLU A 382 31.72 -7.12 -2.70
C GLU A 382 30.35 -6.40 -2.74
N PRO A 383 29.86 -6.01 -3.92
CA PRO A 383 28.61 -5.25 -4.05
C PRO A 383 27.42 -5.88 -3.33
N GLU A 384 27.34 -7.22 -3.33
CA GLU A 384 26.25 -8.00 -2.72
C GLU A 384 26.30 -7.96 -1.18
N GLU A 385 27.48 -7.75 -0.59
CA GLU A 385 27.69 -7.69 0.86
C GLU A 385 27.62 -6.27 1.42
N LYS A 386 27.78 -5.25 0.58
CA LYS A 386 27.85 -3.83 1.01
C LYS A 386 26.66 -3.42 1.85
N TYR A 387 25.44 -3.81 1.45
CA TYR A 387 24.26 -3.42 2.21
C TYR A 387 24.23 -4.07 3.60
N LYS A 388 24.50 -5.39 3.69
CA LYS A 388 24.57 -6.07 4.98
C LYS A 388 25.61 -5.40 5.88
N PHE A 389 26.81 -5.15 5.36
CA PHE A 389 27.90 -4.51 6.09
C PHE A 389 27.49 -3.15 6.67
N ALA A 390 26.95 -2.27 5.82
CA ALA A 390 26.52 -0.94 6.25
C ALA A 390 25.33 -0.99 7.22
N ALA A 391 24.36 -1.87 6.95
CA ALA A 391 23.15 -2.00 7.76
C ALA A 391 23.45 -2.53 9.17
N THR A 392 24.45 -3.44 9.32
CA THR A 392 24.80 -4.11 10.59
C THR A 392 25.98 -3.48 11.32
N ALA A 393 26.42 -2.28 10.96
CA ALA A 393 27.59 -1.63 11.54
C ALA A 393 27.45 -1.39 13.06
N ASP A 394 28.46 -1.77 13.84
CA ASP A 394 28.51 -1.63 15.31
C ASP A 394 28.40 -0.16 15.76
N ALA A 395 28.81 0.78 14.91
CA ALA A 395 28.68 2.22 15.16
C ALA A 395 27.22 2.67 15.43
N LYS A 396 26.23 1.86 15.06
CA LYS A 396 24.81 2.11 15.37
C LYS A 396 24.42 1.81 16.82
N LEU A 397 25.17 0.94 17.52
CA LEU A 397 24.82 0.45 18.87
C LEU A 397 24.67 1.56 19.91
N PRO A 398 25.62 2.51 20.05
CA PRO A 398 25.47 3.62 21.00
C PRO A 398 24.27 4.50 20.69
N VAL A 399 23.96 4.72 19.41
CA VAL A 399 22.83 5.54 18.96
C VAL A 399 21.50 4.88 19.34
N ILE A 400 21.38 3.55 19.17
CA ILE A 400 20.18 2.81 19.55
C ILE A 400 19.93 2.94 21.04
N LYS A 401 20.96 2.79 21.88
CA LYS A 401 20.87 2.98 23.33
C LYS A 401 20.42 4.41 23.67
N ALA A 402 21.06 5.42 23.10
CA ALA A 402 20.73 6.82 23.34
C ALA A 402 19.28 7.15 22.96
N LEU A 403 18.79 6.60 21.85
CA LEU A 403 17.38 6.75 21.46
C LEU A 403 16.42 6.09 22.46
N ILE A 404 16.75 4.92 22.99
CA ILE A 404 15.94 4.28 24.03
C ILE A 404 15.94 5.12 25.31
N GLU A 405 17.09 5.62 25.73
CA GLU A 405 17.23 6.43 26.93
C GLU A 405 16.54 7.81 26.82
N ARG A 406 16.55 8.41 25.64
CA ARG A 406 15.87 9.70 25.35
C ARG A 406 14.36 9.64 25.65
N HIS A 407 13.73 8.50 25.40
CA HIS A 407 12.30 8.34 25.57
C HIS A 407 11.86 7.90 26.99
N GLY A 408 12.78 7.92 27.95
CA GLY A 408 12.43 7.68 29.37
C GLY A 408 11.73 6.34 29.58
N ASP A 409 10.49 6.39 30.09
CA ASP A 409 9.69 5.20 30.39
C ASP A 409 8.83 4.70 29.23
N GLU A 410 8.92 5.33 28.05
CA GLU A 410 8.17 4.88 26.89
C GLU A 410 8.71 3.54 26.33
N GLN A 411 7.80 2.71 25.86
CA GLN A 411 8.16 1.43 25.24
C GLN A 411 8.72 1.66 23.85
N VAL A 412 9.88 1.06 23.58
CA VAL A 412 10.61 1.18 22.32
C VAL A 412 10.67 -0.16 21.59
N LEU A 413 10.24 -0.17 20.33
CA LEU A 413 10.46 -1.31 19.43
C LEU A 413 11.72 -1.08 18.61
N VAL A 414 12.70 -2.00 18.69
CA VAL A 414 13.88 -2.01 17.81
C VAL A 414 13.65 -3.04 16.71
N ILE A 415 13.70 -2.62 15.44
CA ILE A 415 13.32 -3.46 14.32
C ILE A 415 14.48 -3.60 13.34
N GLY A 416 14.84 -4.85 13.00
CA GLY A 416 15.91 -5.13 12.04
C GLY A 416 15.68 -6.36 11.18
N ALA A 417 16.45 -6.47 10.10
CA ALA A 417 16.36 -7.57 9.14
C ALA A 417 17.33 -8.71 9.42
N TYR A 418 18.47 -8.41 10.05
CA TYR A 418 19.56 -9.36 10.24
C TYR A 418 19.59 -9.87 11.68
N LEU A 419 19.36 -11.17 11.86
CA LEU A 419 19.28 -11.79 13.19
C LEU A 419 20.58 -11.64 14.00
N GLU A 420 21.74 -11.74 13.33
CA GLU A 420 23.06 -11.51 13.92
C GLU A 420 23.14 -10.10 14.55
N GLN A 421 22.79 -9.06 13.78
CA GLN A 421 22.72 -7.68 14.29
C GLN A 421 21.80 -7.56 15.51
N LEU A 422 20.65 -8.20 15.48
CA LEU A 422 19.69 -8.12 16.58
C LEU A 422 20.23 -8.77 17.86
N HIS A 423 21.00 -9.85 17.74
CA HIS A 423 21.70 -10.45 18.87
C HIS A 423 22.83 -9.55 19.41
N ASP A 424 23.57 -8.88 18.54
CA ASP A 424 24.61 -7.94 18.96
C ASP A 424 24.00 -6.72 19.68
N ILE A 425 22.88 -6.19 19.16
CA ILE A 425 22.13 -5.13 19.83
C ILE A 425 21.64 -5.60 21.22
N GLY A 426 21.03 -6.78 21.29
CA GLY A 426 20.51 -7.32 22.55
C GLY A 426 21.62 -7.49 23.59
N ARG A 427 22.77 -8.06 23.20
CA ARG A 427 23.94 -8.22 24.08
C ARG A 427 24.48 -6.88 24.56
N PHE A 428 24.66 -5.93 23.64
CA PHE A 428 25.12 -4.59 23.97
C PHE A 428 24.17 -3.88 24.96
N LEU A 429 22.88 -3.94 24.72
CA LEU A 429 21.88 -3.33 25.60
C LEU A 429 21.84 -4.00 27.00
N ASP A 430 22.00 -5.33 27.07
CA ASP A 430 22.10 -6.06 28.33
C ASP A 430 23.33 -5.63 29.15
N GLU A 431 24.50 -5.51 28.48
CA GLU A 431 25.76 -5.04 29.11
C GLU A 431 25.63 -3.60 29.62
N GLU A 432 24.84 -2.77 28.93
CA GLU A 432 24.57 -1.39 29.30
C GLU A 432 23.38 -1.21 30.28
N GLY A 433 22.82 -2.31 30.79
CA GLY A 433 21.74 -2.29 31.77
C GLY A 433 20.35 -1.99 31.25
N VAL A 434 20.14 -2.12 29.94
CA VAL A 434 18.82 -1.93 29.27
C VAL A 434 18.40 -3.25 28.60
N PRO A 435 17.91 -4.24 29.36
CA PRO A 435 17.58 -5.55 28.81
C PRO A 435 16.47 -5.43 27.74
N ALA A 436 16.74 -6.00 26.58
CA ALA A 436 15.83 -5.98 25.43
C ALA A 436 15.75 -7.40 24.81
N PRO A 437 14.74 -8.19 25.17
CA PRO A 437 14.56 -9.52 24.60
C PRO A 437 14.26 -9.47 23.11
N ILE A 438 14.62 -10.56 22.42
CA ILE A 438 14.51 -10.67 20.95
C ILE A 438 13.38 -11.62 20.58
N VAL A 439 12.48 -11.16 19.73
CA VAL A 439 11.44 -11.96 19.07
C VAL A 439 11.79 -12.16 17.60
N HIS A 440 11.91 -13.41 17.17
CA HIS A 440 12.27 -13.77 15.80
C HIS A 440 11.46 -14.98 15.32
N GLY A 441 11.68 -15.45 14.09
CA GLY A 441 10.91 -16.55 13.49
C GLY A 441 11.01 -17.89 14.25
N GLY A 442 12.08 -18.12 14.99
CA GLY A 442 12.28 -19.29 15.84
C GLY A 442 11.68 -19.17 17.25
N THR A 443 11.19 -18.00 17.65
CA THR A 443 10.56 -17.80 18.96
C THR A 443 9.21 -18.54 19.01
N THR A 444 9.01 -19.40 20.02
CA THR A 444 7.76 -20.14 20.17
C THR A 444 6.57 -19.21 20.37
N THR A 445 5.39 -19.63 19.95
CA THR A 445 4.16 -18.81 20.10
C THR A 445 3.92 -18.41 21.56
N LYS A 446 4.09 -19.35 22.50
CA LYS A 446 3.91 -19.09 23.94
C LYS A 446 4.88 -18.04 24.47
N GLU A 447 6.16 -18.14 24.11
CA GLU A 447 7.18 -17.19 24.55
C GLU A 447 6.96 -15.81 23.92
N ARG A 448 6.56 -15.77 22.68
CA ARG A 448 6.21 -14.55 21.97
C ARG A 448 5.04 -13.81 22.64
N GLU A 449 3.95 -14.53 22.94
CA GLU A 449 2.79 -13.97 23.63
C GLU A 449 3.21 -13.42 25.01
N ARG A 450 4.00 -14.17 25.76
CA ARG A 450 4.54 -13.74 27.05
C ARG A 450 5.33 -12.44 26.95
N LEU A 451 6.23 -12.33 25.96
CA LEU A 451 7.05 -11.12 25.76
C LEU A 451 6.21 -9.92 25.31
N PHE A 452 5.21 -10.16 24.48
CA PHE A 452 4.30 -9.09 24.04
C PHE A 452 3.40 -8.60 25.18
N ASP A 453 2.94 -9.50 26.03
CA ASP A 453 2.13 -9.12 27.19
C ASP A 453 2.97 -8.35 28.21
N ALA A 454 4.20 -8.78 28.49
CA ALA A 454 5.15 -8.06 29.35
C ALA A 454 5.49 -6.66 28.79
N PHE A 455 5.65 -6.56 27.48
CA PHE A 455 5.88 -5.26 26.82
C PHE A 455 4.64 -4.36 26.92
N ARG A 456 3.43 -4.87 26.67
CA ARG A 456 2.18 -4.10 26.83
C ARG A 456 1.94 -3.66 28.28
N ALA A 457 2.34 -4.48 29.24
CA ALA A 457 2.24 -4.15 30.66
C ALA A 457 3.28 -3.12 31.14
N GLY A 458 4.25 -2.73 30.29
CA GLY A 458 5.34 -1.84 30.66
C GLY A 458 6.46 -2.50 31.48
N GLU A 459 6.45 -3.82 31.61
CA GLU A 459 7.50 -4.59 32.30
C GLU A 459 8.81 -4.64 31.49
N LEU A 460 8.70 -4.48 30.17
CA LEU A 460 9.81 -4.38 29.23
C LEU A 460 9.81 -2.99 28.59
N ARG A 461 10.92 -2.29 28.76
CA ARG A 461 11.14 -0.96 28.14
C ARG A 461 11.49 -1.06 26.66
N ALA A 462 12.25 -2.05 26.27
CA ALA A 462 12.62 -2.28 24.88
C ALA A 462 12.31 -3.71 24.46
N LEU A 463 11.92 -3.89 23.20
CA LEU A 463 11.69 -5.18 22.58
C LEU A 463 12.32 -5.18 21.17
N ILE A 464 13.17 -6.17 20.89
CA ILE A 464 13.84 -6.30 19.61
C ILE A 464 13.04 -7.27 18.73
N LEU A 465 12.78 -6.87 17.49
CA LEU A 465 11.97 -7.64 16.55
C LEU A 465 12.73 -7.92 15.25
N SER A 466 12.75 -9.18 14.84
CA SER A 466 13.22 -9.54 13.51
C SER A 466 12.12 -9.33 12.46
N LYS A 467 12.52 -9.20 11.19
CA LYS A 467 11.64 -9.07 10.02
C LYS A 467 10.49 -10.09 9.97
N VAL A 468 10.72 -11.32 10.41
CA VAL A 468 9.72 -12.40 10.37
C VAL A 468 8.52 -12.11 11.28
N GLY A 469 8.67 -11.22 12.25
CA GLY A 469 7.57 -10.69 13.06
C GLY A 469 6.63 -9.74 12.34
N ASN A 470 7.00 -9.20 11.18
CA ASN A 470 6.27 -8.10 10.54
C ASN A 470 4.95 -8.50 9.87
N PHE A 471 4.87 -9.69 9.32
CA PHE A 471 3.75 -10.06 8.42
C PHE A 471 2.58 -10.79 9.07
N SER A 472 2.74 -11.31 10.31
CA SER A 472 1.79 -12.30 10.82
C SER A 472 1.35 -12.12 12.26
N ILE A 473 1.81 -11.08 12.96
CA ILE A 473 1.61 -10.97 14.39
C ILE A 473 1.00 -9.61 14.73
N ASP A 474 0.05 -9.62 15.64
CA ASP A 474 -0.46 -8.40 16.27
C ASP A 474 0.63 -7.84 17.17
N LEU A 475 1.54 -7.02 16.58
CA LEU A 475 2.63 -6.40 17.33
C LEU A 475 2.05 -5.51 18.43
N PRO A 476 2.70 -5.46 19.59
CA PRO A 476 2.27 -4.56 20.65
C PRO A 476 2.38 -3.11 20.17
N GLU A 477 1.49 -2.28 20.68
CA GLU A 477 1.54 -0.84 20.46
C GLU A 477 2.77 -0.27 21.14
N ALA A 478 3.49 0.61 20.43
CA ALA A 478 4.64 1.31 20.96
C ALA A 478 4.55 2.81 20.65
N ALA A 479 5.11 3.64 21.54
CA ALA A 479 5.25 5.07 21.28
C ALA A 479 6.42 5.36 20.35
N VAL A 480 7.45 4.51 20.41
CA VAL A 480 8.72 4.71 19.72
C VAL A 480 9.09 3.46 18.95
N ALA A 481 9.53 3.64 17.70
CA ALA A 481 10.17 2.59 16.93
C ALA A 481 11.51 3.05 16.39
N VAL A 482 12.52 2.18 16.48
CA VAL A 482 13.87 2.39 15.98
C VAL A 482 14.18 1.32 14.94
N GLN A 483 14.22 1.70 13.69
CA GLN A 483 14.59 0.81 12.59
C GLN A 483 16.10 0.87 12.37
N VAL A 484 16.77 -0.27 12.53
CA VAL A 484 18.24 -0.37 12.45
C VAL A 484 18.72 -0.98 11.13
N SER A 485 17.87 -1.77 10.48
CA SER A 485 18.07 -2.33 9.14
C SER A 485 16.73 -2.70 8.52
N GLY A 486 16.68 -2.85 7.22
CA GLY A 486 15.48 -3.23 6.49
C GLY A 486 15.80 -4.15 5.30
N THR A 487 14.80 -4.56 4.54
CA THR A 487 15.00 -5.18 3.25
C THR A 487 15.15 -4.10 2.18
N PHE A 488 15.87 -4.40 1.15
CA PHE A 488 16.22 -3.62 -0.07
C PHE A 488 15.25 -2.47 -0.46
N GLY A 489 14.93 -1.57 0.50
CA GLY A 489 14.10 -0.39 0.22
C GLY A 489 12.61 -0.63 0.06
N SER A 490 12.05 -1.71 0.64
CA SER A 490 10.63 -2.00 0.55
C SER A 490 9.77 -0.94 1.23
N ARG A 491 9.02 -0.17 0.42
CA ARG A 491 8.03 0.83 0.87
C ARG A 491 6.92 0.19 1.71
N GLN A 492 6.57 -1.02 1.39
CA GLN A 492 5.52 -1.78 2.03
C GLN A 492 5.87 -2.17 3.46
N GLU A 493 7.11 -2.61 3.71
CA GLU A 493 7.56 -2.91 5.07
C GLU A 493 7.52 -1.67 5.96
N GLU A 494 7.89 -0.53 5.41
CA GLU A 494 7.83 0.76 6.10
C GLU A 494 6.39 1.12 6.49
N ALA A 495 5.46 1.00 5.54
CA ALA A 495 4.03 1.21 5.77
C ALA A 495 3.48 0.37 6.92
N GLN A 496 3.83 -0.91 6.95
CA GLN A 496 3.35 -1.83 7.98
C GLN A 496 3.96 -1.56 9.35
N ARG A 497 5.23 -1.18 9.40
CA ARG A 497 5.93 -0.84 10.64
C ARG A 497 5.35 0.42 11.25
N LEU A 498 5.25 1.48 10.46
CA LEU A 498 4.71 2.75 10.92
C LEU A 498 3.24 2.64 11.32
N GLY A 499 2.42 1.94 10.56
CA GLY A 499 1.00 1.75 10.89
C GLY A 499 0.74 1.01 12.20
N ARG A 500 1.74 0.37 12.79
CA ARG A 500 1.64 -0.26 14.12
C ARG A 500 2.03 0.70 15.25
N VAL A 501 2.98 1.59 14.96
CA VAL A 501 3.37 2.67 15.88
C VAL A 501 2.31 3.78 15.92
N LEU A 502 1.65 4.05 14.80
CA LEU A 502 0.66 5.12 14.64
C LEU A 502 -0.76 4.79 15.11
N ARG A 503 -0.96 3.77 15.94
CA ARG A 503 -2.29 3.51 16.51
C ARG A 503 -2.67 4.62 17.49
N PRO A 504 -3.95 5.08 17.46
CA PRO A 504 -4.41 6.09 18.39
C PRO A 504 -4.15 5.66 19.85
N LYS A 505 -3.48 6.51 20.59
CA LYS A 505 -3.30 6.33 22.04
C LYS A 505 -4.33 7.17 22.76
N GLY A 506 -4.94 6.59 23.79
CA GLY A 506 -5.98 7.27 24.56
C GLY A 506 -5.52 8.54 25.27
N ASP A 507 -4.20 8.75 25.34
CA ASP A 507 -3.57 9.90 26.01
C ASP A 507 -3.07 10.99 25.06
N GLY A 508 -3.26 10.83 23.74
CA GLY A 508 -2.87 11.81 22.72
C GLY A 508 -1.36 11.97 22.51
N ARG A 509 -0.52 11.05 23.03
CA ARG A 509 0.93 11.11 22.86
C ARG A 509 1.33 10.93 21.38
N GLN A 510 2.37 11.66 20.98
CA GLN A 510 2.98 11.58 19.66
C GLN A 510 3.79 10.30 19.50
N ALA A 511 3.78 9.73 18.30
CA ALA A 511 4.61 8.59 17.97
C ALA A 511 5.95 9.05 17.38
N HIS A 512 7.04 8.33 17.67
CA HIS A 512 8.36 8.62 17.14
C HIS A 512 8.89 7.44 16.34
N PHE A 513 9.32 7.72 15.12
CA PHE A 513 9.87 6.72 14.22
C PHE A 513 11.27 7.11 13.77
N TYR A 514 12.26 6.37 14.24
CA TYR A 514 13.68 6.58 13.92
C TYR A 514 14.16 5.56 12.90
N THR A 515 14.91 6.03 11.90
CA THR A 515 15.64 5.17 10.97
C THR A 515 17.13 5.45 11.14
N VAL A 516 17.90 4.47 11.64
CA VAL A 516 19.34 4.60 11.87
C VAL A 516 20.09 4.07 10.66
N VAL A 517 20.79 4.93 9.94
CA VAL A 517 21.47 4.62 8.68
C VAL A 517 22.96 4.94 8.72
N SER A 518 23.76 4.13 8.03
CA SER A 518 25.19 4.40 7.86
C SER A 518 25.41 5.42 6.74
N ARG A 519 25.98 6.58 7.10
CA ARG A 519 26.23 7.70 6.15
C ARG A 519 27.19 7.27 5.03
N ASP A 520 27.01 7.84 3.84
CA ASP A 520 27.84 7.64 2.65
C ASP A 520 27.96 6.16 2.22
N THR A 521 26.89 5.40 2.43
CA THR A 521 26.80 4.00 2.05
C THR A 521 25.48 3.71 1.32
N ILE A 522 25.37 2.53 0.76
CA ILE A 522 24.14 2.04 0.11
C ILE A 522 22.95 1.96 1.10
N ASP A 523 23.20 1.94 2.42
CA ASP A 523 22.14 1.96 3.44
C ASP A 523 21.34 3.27 3.38
N THR A 524 21.99 4.40 3.10
CA THR A 524 21.32 5.70 2.90
C THR A 524 20.38 5.68 1.67
N GLU A 525 20.83 5.07 0.56
CA GLU A 525 20.02 4.94 -0.65
C GLU A 525 18.77 4.08 -0.39
N TYR A 526 18.96 2.96 0.30
CA TYR A 526 17.84 2.05 0.63
C TYR A 526 16.89 2.65 1.67
N ALA A 527 17.40 3.44 2.62
CA ALA A 527 16.57 4.21 3.53
C ALA A 527 15.70 5.23 2.79
N ALA A 528 16.28 5.99 1.86
CA ALA A 528 15.54 6.93 1.03
C ALA A 528 14.40 6.24 0.23
N HIS A 529 14.61 5.04 -0.27
CA HIS A 529 13.56 4.25 -0.93
C HIS A 529 12.43 3.85 0.02
N ARG A 530 12.74 3.46 1.26
CA ARG A 530 11.73 3.12 2.28
C ARG A 530 10.94 4.35 2.73
N GLN A 531 11.62 5.45 3.02
CA GLN A 531 11.04 6.71 3.49
C GLN A 531 10.10 7.35 2.47
N ARG A 532 10.27 7.04 1.19
CA ARG A 532 9.42 7.53 0.11
C ARG A 532 7.93 7.25 0.35
N PHE A 533 7.59 6.11 0.93
CA PHE A 533 6.21 5.82 1.34
C PHE A 533 5.67 6.86 2.33
N LEU A 534 6.45 7.20 3.36
CA LEU A 534 6.02 8.19 4.37
C LEU A 534 5.88 9.59 3.77
N ALA A 535 6.78 9.95 2.88
CA ALA A 535 6.69 11.22 2.15
C ALA A 535 5.44 11.27 1.24
N GLU A 536 5.06 10.16 0.61
CA GLU A 536 3.79 10.04 -0.14
C GLU A 536 2.58 10.33 0.76
N GLN A 537 2.64 9.90 2.02
CA GLN A 537 1.58 10.12 3.01
C GLN A 537 1.64 11.49 3.70
N GLY A 538 2.55 12.38 3.30
CA GLY A 538 2.64 13.72 3.83
C GLY A 538 3.59 13.89 5.02
N TYR A 539 4.30 12.83 5.46
CA TYR A 539 5.33 12.96 6.48
C TYR A 539 6.64 13.47 5.87
N ALA A 540 7.34 14.30 6.60
CA ALA A 540 8.71 14.69 6.32
C ALA A 540 9.65 14.01 7.31
N TYR A 541 10.83 13.62 6.84
CA TYR A 541 11.91 13.17 7.70
C TYR A 541 12.77 14.35 8.10
N THR A 542 12.99 14.48 9.40
CA THR A 542 14.09 15.31 9.92
C THR A 542 15.35 14.48 9.88
N ILE A 543 16.42 15.00 9.28
CA ILE A 543 17.72 14.34 9.21
C ILE A 543 18.61 14.91 10.30
N VAL A 544 19.14 14.05 11.16
CA VAL A 544 20.04 14.42 12.25
C VAL A 544 21.32 13.58 12.22
N ASP A 545 22.41 14.14 12.70
CA ASP A 545 23.64 13.41 12.89
C ASP A 545 23.60 12.57 14.19
N ALA A 546 24.27 11.42 14.18
CA ALA A 546 24.37 10.58 15.36
C ALA A 546 25.01 11.32 16.55
N ASP A 547 25.94 12.23 16.28
CA ASP A 547 26.60 13.03 17.30
C ASP A 547 25.61 13.95 18.04
N ASP A 548 24.61 14.46 17.36
CA ASP A 548 23.53 15.27 17.98
C ASP A 548 22.68 14.41 18.92
N VAL A 549 22.40 13.17 18.51
CA VAL A 549 21.65 12.21 19.34
C VAL A 549 22.44 11.80 20.58
N LEU A 550 23.75 11.60 20.45
CA LEU A 550 24.62 11.18 21.54
C LEU A 550 24.95 12.30 22.53
N THR A 551 24.86 13.57 22.12
CA THR A 551 25.20 14.72 22.97
C THR A 551 24.01 15.35 23.69
N GLU A 552 22.79 15.13 23.20
CA GLU A 552 21.58 15.62 23.86
C GLU A 552 21.32 14.83 25.17
N PRO A 553 21.04 15.54 26.28
CA PRO A 553 20.68 14.87 27.52
C PRO A 553 19.36 14.11 27.37
N PRO A 554 19.17 12.98 28.09
CA PRO A 554 17.89 12.28 28.11
C PRO A 554 16.79 13.25 28.54
N ALA A 555 15.58 13.10 27.99
CA ALA A 555 14.44 13.93 28.36
C ALA A 555 14.26 13.89 29.87
N ALA A 556 14.22 15.05 30.51
CA ALA A 556 13.91 15.15 31.92
C ALA A 556 12.49 14.58 32.15
N GLY A 557 12.40 13.48 32.88
CA GLY A 557 11.16 12.78 33.23
C GLY A 557 10.17 13.61 34.05
#